data_02a76cac3872e35761c90a4003224301
#
_entry.id   02a76cac3872e35761c90a4003224301
#
_cell.length_a   1.000
_cell.length_b   1.000
_cell.length_c   1.000
_cell.angle_alpha   90.00
_cell.angle_beta   90.00
_cell.angle_gamma   90.00
#
_symmetry.space_group_name_H-M   'P 1'
#
loop_
_entity.id
_entity.type
_entity.pdbx_description
1 polymer ?
#
loop_
_entity_poly.entity_id
_entity_poly.type
_entity_poly.pdbx_seq_one_letter_code
_entity_poly.pdbx_strand_id
1 'polypeptide(L)'
;MLWIILAIIVFIVAATLLLFRLEDLSHLDRDDYPIKDATPSEANREVLGRIRELGQSSKGLRGKARLMALRKHMDGLSEGIELASELRHCESPRGEWVLAPGCDTRRRILYIHGGAWAAGSPRSHRAITDRLSQITRAAVFALDYRLMPENRFMDGVRDCREAYKWLLKHGPDGAEPVDFMVVAGDSAGGSHTLGLIAWIRDNGLRQADAAIAFSPSTDLTLTA
;
A
#
# COMPACT_ATOMS: atom_id res chain seq x y z
N MET A 1 -12.34 43.88 -25.27
CA MET A 1 -12.42 43.02 -24.08
C MET A 1 -12.72 41.56 -24.44
N LEU A 2 -13.75 41.27 -25.23
CA LEU A 2 -14.11 39.87 -25.63
C LEU A 2 -12.98 39.13 -26.38
N TRP A 3 -12.29 39.79 -27.31
CA TRP A 3 -11.17 39.20 -28.06
C TRP A 3 -9.94 38.88 -27.22
N ILE A 4 -9.69 39.66 -26.14
CA ILE A 4 -8.59 39.40 -25.22
C ILE A 4 -8.89 38.15 -24.39
N ILE A 5 -10.14 38.02 -23.92
CA ILE A 5 -10.59 36.86 -23.17
C ILE A 5 -10.50 35.60 -24.02
N LEU A 6 -10.94 35.67 -25.29
CA LEU A 6 -10.86 34.55 -26.22
C LEU A 6 -9.40 34.16 -26.49
N ALA A 7 -8.51 35.11 -26.68
CA ALA A 7 -7.08 34.85 -26.90
C ALA A 7 -6.43 34.17 -25.68
N ILE A 8 -6.80 34.57 -24.44
CA ILE A 8 -6.32 33.94 -23.20
C ILE A 8 -6.85 32.51 -23.09
N ILE A 9 -8.11 32.26 -23.39
CA ILE A 9 -8.69 30.91 -23.38
C ILE A 9 -7.97 29.99 -24.38
N VAL A 10 -7.77 30.47 -25.62
CA VAL A 10 -7.06 29.72 -26.65
C VAL A 10 -5.62 29.43 -26.22
N PHE A 11 -4.94 30.41 -25.64
CA PHE A 11 -3.58 30.21 -25.12
C PHE A 11 -3.53 29.18 -23.98
N ILE A 12 -4.46 29.26 -23.04
CA ILE A 12 -4.55 28.27 -21.93
C ILE A 12 -4.80 26.88 -22.50
N VAL A 13 -5.76 26.73 -23.43
CA VAL A 13 -6.06 25.42 -24.02
C VAL A 13 -4.85 24.89 -24.81
N ALA A 14 -4.20 25.74 -25.63
CA ALA A 14 -3.01 25.34 -26.39
C ALA A 14 -1.85 24.96 -25.44
N ALA A 15 -1.61 25.75 -24.40
CA ALA A 15 -0.59 25.45 -23.39
C ALA A 15 -0.90 24.15 -22.65
N THR A 16 -2.16 23.93 -22.29
CA THR A 16 -2.59 22.68 -21.66
C THR A 16 -2.36 21.49 -22.58
N LEU A 17 -2.76 21.58 -23.85
CA LEU A 17 -2.55 20.50 -24.83
C LEU A 17 -1.07 20.24 -25.13
N LEU A 18 -0.21 21.27 -25.02
CA LEU A 18 1.24 21.14 -25.21
C LEU A 18 1.95 20.57 -24.00
N LEU A 19 1.56 21.00 -22.77
CA LEU A 19 2.18 20.60 -21.52
C LEU A 19 1.68 19.24 -21.05
N PHE A 20 0.43 18.90 -21.35
CA PHE A 20 -0.19 17.61 -21.03
C PHE A 20 -0.37 16.75 -22.29
N ARG A 21 0.62 16.78 -23.21
CA ARG A 21 0.69 15.74 -24.24
C ARG A 21 0.74 14.43 -23.50
N LEU A 22 -0.32 13.63 -23.62
CA LEU A 22 -0.29 12.24 -23.18
C LEU A 22 0.88 11.60 -23.92
N GLU A 23 1.84 11.11 -23.18
CA GLU A 23 2.95 10.35 -23.74
C GLU A 23 2.34 9.15 -24.45
N ASP A 24 2.74 8.92 -25.69
CA ASP A 24 2.30 7.74 -26.43
C ASP A 24 3.00 6.52 -25.82
N LEU A 25 2.27 5.79 -25.00
CA LEU A 25 2.72 4.58 -24.34
C LEU A 25 2.41 3.31 -25.16
N SER A 26 1.92 3.43 -26.40
CA SER A 26 1.58 2.28 -27.23
C SER A 26 2.75 1.33 -27.46
N HIS A 27 4.00 1.80 -27.32
CA HIS A 27 5.20 0.98 -27.36
C HIS A 27 5.33 0.01 -26.16
N LEU A 28 4.57 0.25 -25.09
CA LEU A 28 4.49 -0.63 -23.91
C LEU A 28 3.41 -1.71 -24.07
N ASP A 29 2.47 -1.52 -25.00
CA ASP A 29 1.44 -2.50 -25.33
C ASP A 29 2.09 -3.59 -26.18
N ARG A 30 2.51 -4.64 -25.49
CA ARG A 30 3.16 -5.80 -26.14
C ARG A 30 2.14 -6.90 -26.35
N ASP A 31 1.78 -7.15 -27.59
CA ASP A 31 0.89 -8.27 -28.00
C ASP A 31 1.56 -9.64 -27.87
N ASP A 32 2.86 -9.69 -27.56
CA ASP A 32 3.67 -10.88 -27.56
C ASP A 32 3.83 -11.55 -26.15
N TYR A 33 3.11 -11.03 -25.12
CA TYR A 33 3.07 -11.71 -23.84
C TYR A 33 2.26 -13.00 -23.97
N PRO A 34 2.89 -14.19 -23.82
CA PRO A 34 2.13 -15.41 -23.86
C PRO A 34 1.19 -15.44 -22.64
N ILE A 35 -0.07 -15.14 -22.86
CA ILE A 35 -1.11 -15.43 -21.89
C ILE A 35 -1.12 -16.96 -21.78
N LYS A 36 -0.50 -17.48 -20.75
CA LYS A 36 -0.64 -18.91 -20.43
C LYS A 36 -2.08 -19.09 -20.01
N ASP A 37 -2.86 -19.78 -20.84
CA ASP A 37 -4.17 -20.34 -20.48
C ASP A 37 -3.96 -21.39 -19.37
N ALA A 38 -3.67 -20.92 -18.17
CA ALA A 38 -3.58 -21.77 -17.02
C ALA A 38 -4.98 -21.92 -16.43
N THR A 39 -5.47 -23.15 -16.40
CA THR A 39 -6.68 -23.47 -15.63
C THR A 39 -6.47 -22.98 -14.19
N PRO A 40 -7.33 -22.08 -13.67
CA PRO A 40 -7.17 -21.56 -12.32
C PRO A 40 -7.13 -22.70 -11.30
N SER A 41 -6.18 -22.67 -10.37
CA SER A 41 -6.13 -23.60 -9.25
C SER A 41 -7.40 -23.47 -8.39
N GLU A 42 -7.67 -24.47 -7.56
CA GLU A 42 -8.81 -24.42 -6.63
C GLU A 42 -8.70 -23.21 -5.68
N ALA A 43 -7.52 -22.95 -5.13
CA ALA A 43 -7.26 -21.76 -4.31
C ALA A 43 -7.54 -20.46 -5.07
N ASN A 44 -7.18 -20.39 -6.35
CA ASN A 44 -7.45 -19.22 -7.18
C ASN A 44 -8.95 -19.01 -7.42
N ARG A 45 -9.71 -20.11 -7.64
CA ARG A 45 -11.17 -20.06 -7.76
C ARG A 45 -11.85 -19.61 -6.47
N GLU A 46 -11.35 -20.03 -5.31
CA GLU A 46 -11.84 -19.59 -4.01
C GLU A 46 -11.63 -18.07 -3.82
N VAL A 47 -10.43 -17.57 -4.10
CA VAL A 47 -10.12 -16.13 -4.03
C VAL A 47 -11.02 -15.33 -4.97
N LEU A 48 -11.20 -15.79 -6.21
CA LEU A 48 -12.12 -15.15 -7.17
C LEU A 48 -13.57 -15.15 -6.68
N GLY A 49 -14.00 -16.22 -5.98
CA GLY A 49 -15.30 -16.29 -5.32
C GLY A 49 -15.47 -15.17 -4.29
N ARG A 50 -14.53 -15.01 -3.38
CA ARG A 50 -14.51 -13.95 -2.36
C ARG A 50 -14.53 -12.54 -2.96
N ILE A 51 -13.79 -12.31 -4.05
CA ILE A 51 -13.80 -11.03 -4.77
C ILE A 51 -15.19 -10.75 -5.38
N ARG A 52 -15.84 -11.76 -5.95
CA ARG A 52 -17.21 -11.62 -6.50
C ARG A 52 -18.25 -11.32 -5.40
N GLU A 53 -18.13 -11.95 -4.25
CA GLU A 53 -18.99 -11.69 -3.08
C GLU A 53 -18.86 -10.23 -2.61
N LEU A 54 -17.64 -9.70 -2.56
CA LEU A 54 -17.42 -8.27 -2.28
C LEU A 54 -18.14 -7.39 -3.31
N GLY A 55 -18.00 -7.71 -4.60
CA GLY A 55 -18.69 -6.98 -5.66
C GLY A 55 -20.20 -7.00 -5.49
N GLN A 56 -20.77 -8.13 -5.09
CA GLN A 56 -22.21 -8.29 -4.85
C GLN A 56 -22.67 -7.54 -3.58
N SER A 57 -21.94 -7.67 -2.46
CA SER A 57 -22.30 -7.03 -1.19
C SER A 57 -22.23 -5.50 -1.24
N SER A 58 -21.44 -4.94 -2.15
CA SER A 58 -21.34 -3.50 -2.39
C SER A 58 -22.23 -2.97 -3.51
N LYS A 59 -22.98 -3.85 -4.18
CA LYS A 59 -23.85 -3.49 -5.32
C LYS A 59 -24.96 -2.53 -4.86
N GLY A 60 -25.08 -1.41 -5.58
CA GLY A 60 -26.05 -0.36 -5.26
C GLY A 60 -25.63 0.62 -4.17
N LEU A 61 -24.59 0.33 -3.41
CA LEU A 61 -24.02 1.27 -2.43
C LEU A 61 -23.22 2.38 -3.12
N ARG A 62 -23.30 3.60 -2.58
CA ARG A 62 -22.55 4.76 -3.08
C ARG A 62 -21.91 5.55 -1.93
N GLY A 63 -20.88 6.34 -2.25
CA GLY A 63 -20.23 7.26 -1.32
C GLY A 63 -19.77 6.57 -0.04
N LYS A 64 -20.10 7.15 1.10
CA LYS A 64 -19.68 6.68 2.43
C LYS A 64 -20.15 5.24 2.73
N ALA A 65 -21.37 4.87 2.33
CA ALA A 65 -21.90 3.52 2.57
C ALA A 65 -21.06 2.45 1.85
N ARG A 66 -20.66 2.71 0.59
CA ARG A 66 -19.80 1.81 -0.18
C ARG A 66 -18.40 1.71 0.46
N LEU A 67 -17.84 2.83 0.89
CA LEU A 67 -16.54 2.86 1.56
C LEU A 67 -16.56 2.04 2.86
N MET A 68 -17.59 2.20 3.68
CA MET A 68 -17.70 1.46 4.95
C MET A 68 -17.88 -0.04 4.71
N ALA A 69 -18.63 -0.44 3.67
CA ALA A 69 -18.76 -1.83 3.28
C ALA A 69 -17.40 -2.42 2.84
N LEU A 70 -16.63 -1.68 2.06
CA LEU A 70 -15.28 -2.08 1.65
C LEU A 70 -14.36 -2.25 2.85
N ARG A 71 -14.31 -1.28 3.77
CA ARG A 71 -13.49 -1.35 4.99
C ARG A 71 -13.84 -2.57 5.84
N LYS A 72 -15.14 -2.77 6.07
CA LYS A 72 -15.62 -3.94 6.83
C LYS A 72 -15.19 -5.26 6.16
N HIS A 73 -15.32 -5.34 4.83
CA HIS A 73 -14.90 -6.53 4.10
C HIS A 73 -13.41 -6.77 4.24
N MET A 74 -12.59 -5.74 4.03
CA MET A 74 -11.14 -5.87 4.16
C MET A 74 -10.72 -6.28 5.56
N ASP A 75 -11.28 -5.68 6.61
CA ASP A 75 -10.99 -6.05 8.00
C ASP A 75 -11.39 -7.50 8.32
N GLY A 76 -12.34 -8.06 7.57
CA GLY A 76 -12.73 -9.46 7.66
C GLY A 76 -11.81 -10.45 6.94
N LEU A 77 -10.87 -9.98 6.08
CA LEU A 77 -10.02 -10.87 5.28
C LEU A 77 -9.12 -11.80 6.08
N SER A 78 -8.77 -11.40 7.29
CA SER A 78 -7.97 -12.21 8.22
C SER A 78 -8.80 -12.85 9.35
N GLU A 79 -10.13 -12.77 9.29
CA GLU A 79 -10.98 -13.44 10.29
C GLU A 79 -10.94 -14.96 10.12
N GLY A 80 -10.84 -15.66 11.26
CA GLY A 80 -10.74 -17.12 11.28
C GLY A 80 -9.37 -17.68 10.86
N ILE A 81 -8.39 -16.85 10.56
CA ILE A 81 -7.02 -17.30 10.31
C ILE A 81 -6.29 -17.44 11.64
N GLU A 82 -5.77 -18.63 11.90
CA GLU A 82 -4.89 -18.85 13.04
C GLU A 82 -3.52 -18.23 12.76
N LEU A 83 -3.13 -17.30 13.63
CA LEU A 83 -1.85 -16.61 13.55
C LEU A 83 -0.83 -17.29 14.47
N ALA A 84 0.38 -17.49 13.96
CA ALA A 84 1.47 -18.03 14.78
C ALA A 84 2.23 -16.94 15.53
N SER A 85 2.12 -15.70 15.10
CA SER A 85 2.83 -14.55 15.68
C SER A 85 2.04 -13.90 16.81
N GLU A 86 2.77 -13.39 17.80
CA GLU A 86 2.24 -12.46 18.81
C GLU A 86 1.95 -11.11 18.16
N LEU A 87 0.80 -10.50 18.54
CA LEU A 87 0.43 -9.16 18.11
C LEU A 87 0.58 -8.18 19.26
N ARG A 88 1.32 -7.08 19.05
CA ARG A 88 1.48 -6.01 20.05
C ARG A 88 1.08 -4.68 19.43
N HIS A 89 0.07 -4.05 20.00
CA HIS A 89 -0.38 -2.73 19.55
C HIS A 89 0.66 -1.66 19.86
N CYS A 90 0.77 -0.66 18.95
CA CYS A 90 1.62 0.53 19.11
C CYS A 90 0.81 1.78 18.80
N GLU A 91 0.80 2.74 19.73
CA GLU A 91 0.04 3.98 19.60
C GLU A 91 0.78 5.04 18.76
N SER A 92 2.12 5.05 18.83
CA SER A 92 2.92 6.07 18.15
C SER A 92 4.29 5.53 17.74
N PRO A 93 4.50 5.29 16.45
CA PRO A 93 3.53 5.40 15.34
C PRO A 93 2.38 4.40 15.49
N ARG A 94 1.19 4.78 15.00
CA ARG A 94 0.02 3.91 15.11
C ARG A 94 0.18 2.67 14.22
N GLY A 95 0.00 1.50 14.81
CA GLY A 95 0.18 0.23 14.11
C GLY A 95 0.23 -0.96 15.06
N GLU A 96 0.71 -2.07 14.55
CA GLU A 96 0.93 -3.26 15.37
C GLU A 96 2.23 -3.98 14.98
N TRP A 97 2.91 -4.47 15.98
CA TRP A 97 3.99 -5.43 15.81
C TRP A 97 3.41 -6.83 15.61
N VAL A 98 4.00 -7.56 14.69
CA VAL A 98 3.70 -8.96 14.40
C VAL A 98 5.01 -9.73 14.57
N LEU A 99 5.05 -10.57 15.61
CA LEU A 99 6.27 -11.18 16.13
C LEU A 99 6.15 -12.71 16.10
N ALA A 100 6.69 -13.35 15.09
CA ALA A 100 6.76 -14.79 15.04
C ALA A 100 7.66 -15.33 16.16
N PRO A 101 7.40 -16.56 16.68
CA PRO A 101 8.25 -17.16 17.71
C PRO A 101 9.72 -17.18 17.29
N GLY A 102 10.58 -16.56 18.13
CA GLY A 102 12.01 -16.48 17.89
C GLY A 102 12.42 -15.54 16.75
N CYS A 103 11.58 -14.56 16.39
CA CYS A 103 11.98 -13.51 15.45
C CYS A 103 13.07 -12.62 16.08
N ASP A 104 13.92 -12.09 15.21
CA ASP A 104 14.96 -11.13 15.57
C ASP A 104 14.40 -9.70 15.49
N THR A 105 14.28 -9.01 16.63
CA THR A 105 13.73 -7.65 16.73
C THR A 105 14.63 -6.58 16.12
N ARG A 106 15.87 -6.88 15.86
CA ARG A 106 16.83 -5.99 15.16
C ARG A 106 16.72 -6.09 13.65
N ARG A 107 16.01 -7.09 13.13
CA ARG A 107 15.60 -7.22 11.74
C ARG A 107 14.14 -6.81 11.62
N ARG A 108 13.85 -5.73 10.90
CA ARG A 108 12.50 -5.14 10.88
C ARG A 108 11.96 -5.01 9.47
N ILE A 109 10.66 -5.23 9.37
CA ILE A 109 9.90 -4.97 8.15
C ILE A 109 8.85 -3.93 8.49
N LEU A 110 8.89 -2.76 7.84
CA LEU A 110 7.77 -1.83 7.81
C LEU A 110 6.81 -2.31 6.72
N TYR A 111 5.64 -2.77 7.12
CA TYR A 111 4.60 -3.19 6.20
C TYR A 111 3.54 -2.11 6.04
N ILE A 112 3.29 -1.69 4.81
CA ILE A 112 2.32 -0.66 4.44
C ILE A 112 1.21 -1.34 3.65
N HIS A 113 0.01 -1.40 4.23
CA HIS A 113 -1.10 -2.16 3.66
C HIS A 113 -1.72 -1.48 2.43
N GLY A 114 -2.33 -2.28 1.54
CA GLY A 114 -3.15 -1.83 0.42
C GLY A 114 -4.55 -1.36 0.84
N GLY A 115 -5.37 -1.04 -0.14
CA GLY A 115 -6.75 -0.62 0.06
C GLY A 115 -7.09 0.73 -0.54
N ALA A 116 -6.44 1.08 -1.67
CA ALA A 116 -6.68 2.31 -2.45
C ALA A 116 -6.62 3.58 -1.60
N TRP A 117 -5.72 3.62 -0.60
CA TRP A 117 -5.54 4.73 0.37
C TRP A 117 -6.79 5.09 1.17
N ALA A 118 -7.88 4.37 1.02
CA ALA A 118 -9.18 4.66 1.60
C ALA A 118 -9.72 3.54 2.50
N ALA A 119 -9.14 2.35 2.42
CA ALA A 119 -9.52 1.16 3.19
C ALA A 119 -8.27 0.36 3.58
N GLY A 120 -8.47 -0.77 4.27
CA GLY A 120 -7.39 -1.57 4.83
C GLY A 120 -6.97 -1.11 6.22
N SER A 121 -6.24 -1.97 6.88
CA SER A 121 -5.73 -1.77 8.23
C SER A 121 -4.65 -2.84 8.51
N PRO A 122 -3.87 -2.73 9.59
CA PRO A 122 -3.04 -3.83 10.06
C PRO A 122 -3.83 -5.13 10.19
N ARG A 123 -5.06 -5.06 10.74
CA ARG A 123 -5.94 -6.22 10.92
C ARG A 123 -6.25 -6.94 9.61
N SER A 124 -6.56 -6.20 8.54
CA SER A 124 -6.90 -6.78 7.24
C SER A 124 -5.75 -7.55 6.59
N HIS A 125 -4.50 -7.24 6.99
CA HIS A 125 -3.30 -7.81 6.38
C HIS A 125 -2.52 -8.75 7.33
N ARG A 126 -3.12 -9.15 8.45
CA ARG A 126 -2.46 -10.03 9.44
C ARG A 126 -1.99 -11.35 8.84
N ALA A 127 -2.75 -11.94 7.93
CA ALA A 127 -2.33 -13.17 7.24
C ALA A 127 -0.99 -13.00 6.50
N ILE A 128 -0.78 -11.83 5.87
CA ILE A 128 0.44 -11.51 5.14
C ILE A 128 1.57 -11.20 6.13
N THR A 129 1.31 -10.34 7.10
CA THR A 129 2.34 -9.86 8.04
C THR A 129 2.81 -10.97 8.98
N ASP A 130 1.90 -11.86 9.41
CA ASP A 130 2.24 -13.07 10.16
C ASP A 130 3.14 -13.99 9.34
N ARG A 131 2.77 -14.25 8.08
CA ARG A 131 3.59 -15.10 7.21
C ARG A 131 4.95 -14.48 6.93
N LEU A 132 5.02 -13.17 6.72
CA LEU A 132 6.29 -12.46 6.54
C LEU A 132 7.19 -12.60 7.77
N SER A 133 6.65 -12.41 8.99
CA SER A 133 7.43 -12.57 10.21
C SER A 133 7.96 -14.00 10.36
N GLN A 134 7.13 -15.01 10.07
CA GLN A 134 7.54 -16.42 10.15
C GLN A 134 8.69 -16.77 9.20
N ILE A 135 8.55 -16.41 7.91
CA ILE A 135 9.53 -16.83 6.89
C ILE A 135 10.83 -16.04 6.94
N THR A 136 10.77 -14.77 7.33
CA THR A 136 11.95 -13.90 7.40
C THR A 136 12.63 -13.91 8.75
N ARG A 137 11.94 -14.39 9.79
CA ARG A 137 12.37 -14.26 11.19
C ARG A 137 12.61 -12.81 11.60
N ALA A 138 11.96 -11.85 11.00
CA ALA A 138 12.04 -10.43 11.33
C ALA A 138 10.78 -9.99 12.10
N ALA A 139 10.93 -8.97 12.94
CA ALA A 139 9.80 -8.27 13.53
C ALA A 139 9.10 -7.43 12.44
N VAL A 140 7.83 -7.66 12.19
CA VAL A 140 7.04 -6.88 11.23
C VAL A 140 6.26 -5.80 11.97
N PHE A 141 6.38 -4.55 11.52
CA PHE A 141 5.55 -3.45 11.97
C PHE A 141 4.51 -3.14 10.88
N ALA A 142 3.26 -3.50 11.12
CA ALA A 142 2.14 -3.20 10.25
C ALA A 142 1.61 -1.79 10.60
N LEU A 143 1.85 -0.84 9.70
CA LEU A 143 1.50 0.56 9.91
C LEU A 143 0.00 0.79 9.69
N ASP A 144 -0.65 1.49 10.64
CA ASP A 144 -2.01 2.00 10.51
C ASP A 144 -1.97 3.47 10.10
N TYR A 145 -1.64 3.71 8.81
CA TYR A 145 -1.54 5.07 8.29
C TYR A 145 -2.91 5.71 8.07
N ARG A 146 -2.97 7.03 8.12
CA ARG A 146 -4.21 7.81 7.95
C ARG A 146 -4.76 7.65 6.53
N LEU A 147 -6.04 7.29 6.45
CA LEU A 147 -6.75 7.01 5.22
C LEU A 147 -7.58 8.19 4.73
N MET A 148 -7.82 8.24 3.42
CA MET A 148 -8.82 9.09 2.79
C MET A 148 -10.23 8.50 2.98
N PRO A 149 -11.28 9.29 2.91
CA PRO A 149 -11.31 10.75 2.72
C PRO A 149 -11.16 11.55 4.01
N GLU A 150 -11.08 10.91 5.19
CA GLU A 150 -11.02 11.58 6.49
C GLU A 150 -9.73 12.40 6.64
N ASN A 151 -8.66 11.96 5.97
CA ASN A 151 -7.38 12.65 5.92
C ASN A 151 -6.98 12.89 4.46
N ARG A 152 -5.96 13.71 4.26
CA ARG A 152 -5.38 13.93 2.93
C ARG A 152 -4.40 12.81 2.59
N PHE A 153 -4.21 12.51 1.30
CA PHE A 153 -3.21 11.56 0.81
C PHE A 153 -1.83 11.77 1.45
N MET A 154 -1.38 13.04 1.52
CA MET A 154 -0.08 13.38 2.10
C MET A 154 0.03 13.13 3.59
N ASP A 155 -1.08 12.94 4.32
CA ASP A 155 -1.03 12.59 5.73
C ASP A 155 -0.59 11.13 5.90
N GLY A 156 -1.12 10.22 5.08
CA GLY A 156 -0.65 8.83 5.01
C GLY A 156 0.83 8.73 4.58
N VAL A 157 1.26 9.56 3.61
CA VAL A 157 2.69 9.64 3.21
C VAL A 157 3.56 10.06 4.39
N ARG A 158 3.13 11.05 5.18
CA ARG A 158 3.87 11.49 6.38
C ARG A 158 3.96 10.38 7.42
N ASP A 159 2.86 9.66 7.64
CA ASP A 159 2.84 8.54 8.59
C ASP A 159 3.86 7.45 8.21
N CYS A 160 3.97 7.12 6.92
CA CYS A 160 4.98 6.19 6.41
C CYS A 160 6.41 6.68 6.69
N ARG A 161 6.68 7.97 6.46
CA ARG A 161 7.99 8.59 6.69
C ARG A 161 8.36 8.61 8.17
N GLU A 162 7.43 8.96 9.04
CA GLU A 162 7.65 8.99 10.48
C GLU A 162 7.83 7.59 11.05
N ALA A 163 7.02 6.63 10.62
CA ALA A 163 7.16 5.23 11.01
C ALA A 163 8.54 4.67 10.62
N TYR A 164 8.99 4.94 9.39
CA TYR A 164 10.33 4.53 8.96
C TYR A 164 11.44 5.09 9.87
N LYS A 165 11.42 6.40 10.12
CA LYS A 165 12.42 7.05 10.98
C LYS A 165 12.40 6.50 12.40
N TRP A 166 11.21 6.21 12.93
CA TRP A 166 11.04 5.66 14.25
C TRP A 166 11.57 4.23 14.34
N LEU A 167 11.26 3.39 13.35
CA LEU A 167 11.72 2.01 13.28
C LEU A 167 13.23 1.86 13.14
N LEU A 168 13.93 2.86 12.68
CA LEU A 168 15.40 2.83 12.67
C LEU A 168 16.00 2.79 14.09
N LYS A 169 15.24 3.23 15.09
CA LYS A 169 15.71 3.45 16.47
C LYS A 169 14.92 2.69 17.53
N HIS A 170 13.78 2.10 17.18
CA HIS A 170 12.88 1.45 18.14
C HIS A 170 12.43 0.09 17.62
N GLY A 171 12.56 -0.92 18.47
CA GLY A 171 11.98 -2.24 18.31
C GLY A 171 10.69 -2.42 19.13
N PRO A 172 10.15 -3.63 19.17
CA PRO A 172 8.92 -3.93 19.92
C PRO A 172 9.04 -3.75 21.43
N ASP A 173 10.25 -3.82 21.98
CA ASP A 173 10.53 -3.71 23.42
C ASP A 173 11.08 -2.33 23.83
N GLY A 174 11.16 -1.37 22.89
CA GLY A 174 11.63 -0.02 23.17
C GLY A 174 12.76 0.46 22.25
N ALA A 175 13.61 1.33 22.79
CA ALA A 175 14.72 1.92 22.04
C ALA A 175 15.79 0.85 21.71
N GLU A 176 15.93 0.55 20.45
CA GLU A 176 16.86 -0.45 19.90
C GLU A 176 17.21 -0.09 18.45
N PRO A 177 18.49 0.10 18.10
CA PRO A 177 18.88 0.32 16.72
C PRO A 177 18.54 -0.88 15.83
N VAL A 178 18.14 -0.60 14.58
CA VAL A 178 17.88 -1.66 13.61
C VAL A 178 19.17 -2.10 12.92
N ASP A 179 19.35 -3.40 12.72
CA ASP A 179 20.44 -3.96 11.95
C ASP A 179 20.07 -4.15 10.49
N PHE A 180 18.84 -4.64 10.23
CA PHE A 180 18.35 -4.90 8.88
C PHE A 180 16.91 -4.40 8.72
N MET A 181 16.68 -3.48 7.78
CA MET A 181 15.42 -2.79 7.56
C MET A 181 14.86 -3.06 6.17
N VAL A 182 13.66 -3.58 6.12
CA VAL A 182 12.89 -3.77 4.88
C VAL A 182 11.67 -2.87 4.88
N VAL A 183 11.31 -2.32 3.72
CA VAL A 183 10.01 -1.68 3.50
C VAL A 183 9.21 -2.54 2.54
N ALA A 184 8.01 -2.91 2.93
CA ALA A 184 7.14 -3.77 2.14
C ALA A 184 5.71 -3.21 2.09
N GLY A 185 4.98 -3.51 1.00
CA GLY A 185 3.57 -3.14 0.91
C GLY A 185 2.93 -3.66 -0.37
N ASP A 186 1.62 -3.71 -0.39
CA ASP A 186 0.81 -4.19 -1.50
C ASP A 186 -0.07 -3.09 -2.08
N SER A 187 -0.35 -3.14 -3.38
CA SER A 187 -1.27 -2.22 -4.06
C SER A 187 -0.94 -0.74 -3.76
N ALA A 188 -1.86 0.02 -3.15
CA ALA A 188 -1.64 1.40 -2.66
C ALA A 188 -0.48 1.48 -1.65
N GLY A 189 -0.31 0.47 -0.79
CA GLY A 189 0.84 0.36 0.12
C GLY A 189 2.15 0.10 -0.61
N GLY A 190 2.11 -0.63 -1.73
CA GLY A 190 3.24 -0.80 -2.63
C GLY A 190 3.68 0.53 -3.27
N SER A 191 2.72 1.39 -3.65
CA SER A 191 3.01 2.75 -4.12
C SER A 191 3.67 3.61 -3.04
N HIS A 192 3.16 3.53 -1.80
CA HIS A 192 3.78 4.20 -0.66
C HIS A 192 5.19 3.66 -0.39
N THR A 193 5.42 2.35 -0.54
CA THR A 193 6.75 1.73 -0.41
C THR A 193 7.73 2.34 -1.40
N LEU A 194 7.39 2.39 -2.68
CA LEU A 194 8.25 2.97 -3.72
C LEU A 194 8.51 4.47 -3.48
N GLY A 195 7.45 5.23 -3.16
CA GLY A 195 7.58 6.65 -2.85
C GLY A 195 8.42 6.90 -1.59
N LEU A 196 8.32 6.04 -0.58
CA LEU A 196 9.11 6.12 0.65
C LEU A 196 10.60 5.85 0.38
N ILE A 197 10.94 4.81 -0.41
CA ILE A 197 12.34 4.50 -0.77
C ILE A 197 12.98 5.67 -1.55
N ALA A 198 12.26 6.26 -2.50
CA ALA A 198 12.74 7.44 -3.22
C ALA A 198 12.97 8.61 -2.26
N TRP A 199 12.02 8.88 -1.36
CA TRP A 199 12.14 9.95 -0.37
C TRP A 199 13.30 9.73 0.61
N ILE A 200 13.54 8.50 1.08
CA ILE A 200 14.67 8.13 1.95
C ILE A 200 15.98 8.49 1.26
N ARG A 201 16.14 8.09 -0.02
CA ARG A 201 17.33 8.40 -0.84
C ARG A 201 17.53 9.92 -0.96
N ASP A 202 16.47 10.65 -1.35
CA ASP A 202 16.56 12.07 -1.65
C ASP A 202 16.81 12.95 -0.41
N ASN A 203 16.55 12.40 0.80
CA ASN A 203 16.82 13.06 2.06
C ASN A 203 18.07 12.55 2.80
N GLY A 204 18.87 11.71 2.16
CA GLY A 204 20.14 11.21 2.72
C GLY A 204 19.97 10.40 4.01
N LEU A 205 18.82 9.76 4.20
CA LEU A 205 18.59 8.92 5.38
C LEU A 205 19.25 7.55 5.21
N ARG A 206 19.39 6.80 6.33
CA ARG A 206 19.79 5.39 6.25
C ARG A 206 18.85 4.67 5.27
N GLN A 207 19.44 4.08 4.23
CA GLN A 207 18.68 3.32 3.23
C GLN A 207 18.06 2.07 3.86
N ALA A 208 16.89 1.65 3.35
CA ALA A 208 16.41 0.31 3.61
C ALA A 208 17.33 -0.71 2.92
N ASP A 209 17.54 -1.86 3.57
CA ASP A 209 18.38 -2.92 3.02
C ASP A 209 17.67 -3.68 1.89
N ALA A 210 16.31 -3.67 1.89
CA ALA A 210 15.50 -4.18 0.80
C ALA A 210 14.13 -3.48 0.76
N ALA A 211 13.47 -3.57 -0.40
CA ALA A 211 12.09 -3.15 -0.58
C ALA A 211 11.30 -4.21 -1.36
N ILE A 212 10.04 -4.42 -0.98
CA ILE A 212 9.12 -5.35 -1.63
C ILE A 212 7.81 -4.64 -1.93
N ALA A 213 7.48 -4.49 -3.20
CA ALA A 213 6.20 -3.92 -3.63
C ALA A 213 5.38 -5.01 -4.35
N PHE A 214 4.31 -5.47 -3.70
CA PHE A 214 3.39 -6.47 -4.26
C PHE A 214 2.34 -5.77 -5.11
N SER A 215 2.36 -5.96 -6.42
CA SER A 215 1.40 -5.36 -7.36
C SER A 215 1.12 -3.88 -7.07
N PRO A 216 2.16 -3.02 -7.02
CA PRO A 216 2.01 -1.63 -6.66
C PRO A 216 1.18 -0.87 -7.70
N SER A 217 0.35 0.08 -7.25
CA SER A 217 -0.29 1.03 -8.15
C SER A 217 0.73 2.09 -8.58
N THR A 218 1.42 1.86 -9.68
CA THR A 218 2.51 2.72 -10.17
C THR A 218 2.03 3.78 -11.14
N ASP A 219 0.96 3.51 -11.87
CA ASP A 219 0.29 4.48 -12.73
C ASP A 219 -1.02 4.94 -12.11
N LEU A 220 -1.09 6.21 -11.70
CA LEU A 220 -2.29 6.83 -11.15
C LEU A 220 -3.12 7.57 -12.21
N THR A 221 -2.68 7.58 -13.45
CA THR A 221 -3.45 8.16 -14.57
C THR A 221 -4.60 7.25 -14.97
N LEU A 222 -4.52 5.97 -14.64
CA LEU A 222 -5.51 4.94 -14.97
C LEU A 222 -5.78 4.87 -16.48
N THR A 223 -4.76 5.05 -17.30
CA THR A 223 -4.84 5.07 -18.77
C THR A 223 -4.45 3.74 -19.41
N ALA A 224 -3.99 2.77 -18.62
CA ALA A 224 -3.63 1.43 -19.08
C ALA A 224 -4.80 0.46 -18.96
#